data_d32f042e0bccf568ec02dec0e9021823
#
_entry.id   d32f042e0bccf568ec02dec0e9021823
#
_cell.length_a   1.000
_cell.length_b   1.000
_cell.length_c   1.000
_cell.angle_alpha   90.00
_cell.angle_beta   90.00
_cell.angle_gamma   90.00
#
_symmetry.space_group_name_H-M   'P 1'
#
loop_
_entity.id
_entity.type
_entity.pdbx_description
1 polymer ?
#
loop_
_entity_poly.entity_id
_entity_poly.type
_entity_poly.pdbx_seq_one_letter_code
_entity_poly.pdbx_strand_id
1 'polypeptide(L)'
;DTLRSRGLGDVYKRQVVTFTGLVRDMASGQNITAMTLEHYPGMTEKELARIRQEAMDRWPITKAVIIHRIGRLEAGAQIVFVGCASPHRDAAFEAARFIMDFLKTDAPFWKAEEKDGEIAWVDARESDDRAKLRWQKD
;
A
#
# COMPACT_ATOMS: atom_id res chain seq x y z
N ASP A 1 -0.33 16.37 -27.97
CA ASP A 1 -1.04 15.34 -27.94
C ASP A 1 -1.03 14.62 -26.73
N THR A 2 -1.06 15.37 -25.67
CA THR A 2 -1.11 14.90 -24.35
C THR A 2 -2.35 14.08 -24.03
N LEU A 3 -3.32 14.12 -24.90
CA LEU A 3 -4.56 13.36 -24.70
C LEU A 3 -4.52 11.97 -25.29
N ARG A 4 -3.39 11.57 -25.82
CA ARG A 4 -3.26 10.26 -26.43
C ARG A 4 -3.23 9.16 -25.37
N SER A 5 -4.16 8.25 -25.42
CA SER A 5 -4.29 7.18 -24.44
C SER A 5 -3.51 5.94 -24.83
N ARG A 6 -2.20 6.03 -24.93
CA ARG A 6 -1.39 4.88 -25.24
C ARG A 6 -1.40 3.84 -24.16
N GLY A 7 -1.65 2.61 -24.47
CA GLY A 7 -1.67 1.49 -23.55
C GLY A 7 -2.80 1.57 -22.55
N LEU A 8 -3.39 2.74 -22.40
CA LEU A 8 -4.60 2.94 -21.61
C LEU A 8 -5.82 3.07 -22.52
N GLY A 9 -5.62 3.07 -23.82
CA GLY A 9 -6.70 3.10 -24.80
C GLY A 9 -7.52 1.83 -24.89
N ASP A 10 -7.08 0.83 -24.18
CA ASP A 10 -7.87 -0.39 -24.01
C ASP A 10 -9.14 -0.04 -23.26
N VAL A 11 -10.29 -0.35 -23.85
CA VAL A 11 -11.58 -0.06 -23.24
C VAL A 11 -11.76 -0.68 -21.86
N TYR A 12 -10.99 -1.70 -21.55
CA TYR A 12 -11.04 -2.40 -20.25
C TYR A 12 -10.18 -1.75 -19.17
N LYS A 13 -9.39 -0.73 -19.53
CA LYS A 13 -8.46 -0.07 -18.60
C LYS A 13 -8.66 1.43 -18.62
N ARG A 14 -9.91 1.87 -18.47
CA ARG A 14 -10.25 3.29 -18.55
C ARG A 14 -9.75 4.11 -17.38
N GLN A 15 -9.71 3.50 -16.21
CA GLN A 15 -9.38 4.20 -14.96
C GLN A 15 -8.19 3.55 -14.30
N VAL A 16 -7.21 4.35 -13.94
CA VAL A 16 -6.06 3.88 -13.20
C VAL A 16 -5.93 4.74 -11.95
N VAL A 17 -5.90 4.10 -10.80
CA VAL A 17 -5.65 4.76 -9.52
C VAL A 17 -4.32 4.25 -9.00
N THR A 18 -3.45 5.16 -8.60
CA THR A 18 -2.18 4.82 -7.97
C THR A 18 -2.06 5.49 -6.62
N PHE A 19 -1.42 4.80 -5.71
CA PHE A 19 -1.06 5.32 -4.40
C PHE A 19 0.43 5.07 -4.18
N THR A 20 1.14 6.10 -3.72
CA THR A 20 2.53 6.00 -3.32
C THR A 20 2.67 6.48 -1.89
N GLY A 21 3.19 5.62 -1.01
CA GLY A 21 3.51 5.98 0.36
C GLY A 21 4.98 6.33 0.49
N LEU A 22 5.27 7.31 1.31
CA LEU A 22 6.63 7.75 1.61
C LEU A 22 6.96 7.49 3.07
N VAL A 23 8.24 7.29 3.35
CA VAL A 23 8.71 7.25 4.74
C VAL A 23 8.53 8.63 5.34
N ARG A 24 7.79 8.71 6.44
CA ARG A 24 7.52 9.98 7.12
C ARG A 24 8.80 10.53 7.75
N ASP A 25 8.86 11.85 7.86
CA ASP A 25 10.01 12.55 8.42
C ASP A 25 9.78 13.05 9.85
N MET A 26 8.55 12.97 10.35
CA MET A 26 8.20 13.39 11.71
C MET A 26 7.20 12.46 12.36
N ALA A 27 7.39 12.20 13.65
CA ALA A 27 6.45 11.49 14.50
C ALA A 27 6.55 12.02 15.91
N SER A 28 5.39 12.42 16.51
CA SER A 28 5.32 12.92 17.89
C SER A 28 6.29 14.07 18.18
N GLY A 29 6.49 14.96 17.21
CA GLY A 29 7.38 16.11 17.35
C GLY A 29 8.87 15.79 17.18
N GLN A 30 9.22 14.54 16.90
CA GLN A 30 10.61 14.12 16.71
C GLN A 30 10.90 13.88 15.22
N ASN A 31 12.11 14.21 14.79
CA ASN A 31 12.54 13.94 13.42
C ASN A 31 12.85 12.47 13.24
N ILE A 32 12.28 11.87 12.19
CA ILE A 32 12.60 10.53 11.75
C ILE A 32 13.63 10.65 10.65
N THR A 33 14.77 9.99 10.81
CA THR A 33 15.84 10.02 9.80
C THR A 33 15.75 8.83 8.85
N ALA A 34 15.27 7.69 9.32
CA ALA A 34 15.11 6.50 8.52
C ALA A 34 14.09 5.54 9.13
N MET A 35 13.62 4.63 8.31
CA MET A 35 12.77 3.52 8.73
C MET A 35 13.37 2.23 8.18
N THR A 36 13.37 1.19 8.98
CA THR A 36 13.73 -0.16 8.53
C THR A 36 12.50 -1.04 8.55
N LEU A 37 12.25 -1.70 7.41
CA LEU A 37 11.17 -2.67 7.29
C LEU A 37 11.75 -4.06 7.24
N GLU A 38 11.34 -4.87 8.20
CA GLU A 38 11.58 -6.30 8.22
C GLU A 38 10.35 -7.02 7.67
N HIS A 39 10.59 -8.11 6.94
CA HIS A 39 9.50 -8.89 6.37
C HIS A 39 9.72 -10.37 6.68
N TYR A 40 8.69 -11.16 6.43
CA TYR A 40 8.75 -12.61 6.60
C TYR A 40 8.88 -13.25 5.22
N PRO A 41 10.09 -13.70 4.80
CA PRO A 41 10.25 -14.29 3.47
C PRO A 41 9.29 -15.45 3.23
N GLY A 42 8.65 -15.45 2.09
CA GLY A 42 7.63 -16.43 1.72
C GLY A 42 6.24 -16.09 2.20
N MET A 43 6.06 -15.73 3.47
CA MET A 43 4.75 -15.36 4.01
C MET A 43 4.29 -13.99 3.52
N THR A 44 5.19 -13.03 3.48
CA THR A 44 4.87 -11.68 3.03
C THR A 44 4.39 -11.69 1.59
N GLU A 45 5.08 -12.39 0.70
CA GLU A 45 4.70 -12.50 -0.70
C GLU A 45 3.34 -13.17 -0.86
N LYS A 46 3.06 -14.22 -0.07
CA LYS A 46 1.76 -14.89 -0.08
C LYS A 46 0.64 -13.97 0.37
N GLU A 47 0.87 -13.18 1.42
CA GLU A 47 -0.13 -12.24 1.90
C GLU A 47 -0.38 -11.11 0.90
N LEU A 48 0.65 -10.59 0.26
CA LEU A 48 0.48 -9.59 -0.80
C LEU A 48 -0.33 -10.15 -1.96
N ALA A 49 -0.04 -11.39 -2.38
CA ALA A 49 -0.79 -12.05 -3.44
C ALA A 49 -2.25 -12.30 -3.04
N ARG A 50 -2.50 -12.69 -1.79
CA ARG A 50 -3.85 -12.89 -1.26
C ARG A 50 -4.66 -11.59 -1.25
N ILE A 51 -4.07 -10.52 -0.75
CA ILE A 51 -4.72 -9.20 -0.71
C ILE A 51 -5.07 -8.74 -2.12
N ARG A 52 -4.13 -8.87 -3.04
CA ARG A 52 -4.33 -8.52 -4.44
C ARG A 52 -5.47 -9.33 -5.06
N GLN A 53 -5.48 -10.62 -4.86
CA GLN A 53 -6.51 -11.50 -5.41
C GLN A 53 -7.88 -11.20 -4.81
N GLU A 54 -7.96 -10.92 -3.52
CA GLU A 54 -9.21 -10.58 -2.88
C GLU A 54 -9.78 -9.26 -3.43
N ALA A 55 -8.94 -8.29 -3.70
CA ALA A 55 -9.37 -7.05 -4.35
C ALA A 55 -9.94 -7.33 -5.75
N MET A 56 -9.28 -8.20 -6.52
CA MET A 56 -9.73 -8.57 -7.85
C MET A 56 -11.03 -9.39 -7.82
N ASP A 57 -11.27 -10.13 -6.75
CA ASP A 57 -12.52 -10.88 -6.58
C ASP A 57 -13.69 -9.98 -6.18
N ARG A 58 -13.42 -8.89 -5.44
CA ARG A 58 -14.47 -7.98 -4.95
C ARG A 58 -14.91 -6.95 -5.99
N TRP A 59 -14.02 -6.52 -6.86
CA TRP A 59 -14.31 -5.47 -7.85
C TRP A 59 -13.86 -5.88 -9.24
N PRO A 60 -14.47 -5.30 -10.28
CA PRO A 60 -14.07 -5.57 -11.66
C PRO A 60 -12.73 -4.87 -11.99
N ILE A 61 -11.66 -5.37 -11.43
CA ILE A 61 -10.30 -4.87 -11.62
C ILE A 61 -9.62 -5.67 -12.71
N THR A 62 -9.09 -4.98 -13.72
CA THR A 62 -8.39 -5.62 -14.83
C THR A 62 -6.92 -5.85 -14.52
N LYS A 63 -6.33 -5.01 -13.65
CA LYS A 63 -4.95 -5.17 -13.22
C LYS A 63 -4.76 -4.53 -11.85
N ALA A 64 -4.04 -5.22 -10.99
CA ALA A 64 -3.61 -4.69 -9.70
C ALA A 64 -2.13 -4.99 -9.49
N VAL A 65 -1.39 -3.98 -9.04
CA VAL A 65 0.05 -4.07 -8.77
C VAL A 65 0.31 -3.59 -7.36
N ILE A 66 1.06 -4.37 -6.60
CA ILE A 66 1.54 -3.99 -5.27
C ILE A 66 3.05 -4.12 -5.26
N ILE A 67 3.74 -3.04 -4.96
CA ILE A 67 5.19 -3.04 -4.78
C ILE A 67 5.48 -2.49 -3.38
N HIS A 68 6.16 -3.27 -2.57
CA HIS A 68 6.54 -2.86 -1.22
C HIS A 68 8.04 -3.04 -1.04
N ARG A 69 8.71 -1.96 -0.62
CA ARG A 69 10.14 -2.00 -0.35
C ARG A 69 10.38 -2.54 1.06
N ILE A 70 11.55 -3.11 1.24
CA ILE A 70 12.03 -3.66 2.52
C ILE A 70 13.42 -3.11 2.81
N GLY A 71 13.90 -3.33 4.03
CA GLY A 71 15.20 -2.86 4.47
C GLY A 71 15.16 -1.42 4.96
N ARG A 72 16.32 -0.80 5.05
CA ARG A 72 16.45 0.56 5.55
C ARG A 72 16.14 1.58 4.45
N LEU A 73 15.24 2.49 4.75
CA LEU A 73 14.82 3.57 3.86
C LEU A 73 14.92 4.90 4.58
N GLU A 74 15.52 5.89 3.93
CA GLU A 74 15.62 7.23 4.50
C GLU A 74 14.27 7.95 4.47
N ALA A 75 14.11 8.95 5.33
CA ALA A 75 12.94 9.80 5.36
C ALA A 75 12.68 10.38 3.96
N GLY A 76 11.42 10.37 3.53
CA GLY A 76 11.03 10.84 2.20
C GLY A 76 11.16 9.81 1.08
N ALA A 77 11.79 8.66 1.33
CA ALA A 77 11.88 7.61 0.33
C ALA A 77 10.52 6.97 0.07
N GLN A 78 10.30 6.53 -1.15
CA GLN A 78 9.09 5.77 -1.50
C GLN A 78 9.16 4.39 -0.86
N ILE A 79 8.08 3.97 -0.22
CA ILE A 79 8.04 2.71 0.51
C ILE A 79 7.06 1.72 -0.09
N VAL A 80 5.93 2.20 -0.57
CA VAL A 80 4.89 1.35 -1.13
C VAL A 80 4.26 2.01 -2.34
N PHE A 81 3.92 1.18 -3.32
CA PHE A 81 3.16 1.58 -4.49
C PHE A 81 2.02 0.59 -4.69
N VAL A 82 0.82 1.12 -4.91
CA VAL A 82 -0.34 0.33 -5.27
C VAL A 82 -0.94 0.95 -6.52
N GLY A 83 -1.19 0.13 -7.54
CA GLY A 83 -1.87 0.56 -8.75
C GLY A 83 -3.03 -0.35 -9.07
N CYS A 84 -4.19 0.21 -9.39
CA CYS A 84 -5.37 -0.55 -9.77
C CYS A 84 -5.98 0.05 -11.04
N ALA A 85 -6.25 -0.82 -12.01
CA ALA A 85 -6.92 -0.44 -13.25
C ALA A 85 -8.29 -1.10 -13.32
N SER A 86 -9.29 -0.35 -13.76
CA SER A 86 -10.67 -0.82 -13.89
C SER A 86 -11.39 -0.04 -14.99
N PRO A 87 -12.41 -0.64 -15.63
CA PRO A 87 -13.34 0.13 -16.47
C PRO A 87 -14.13 1.17 -15.67
N HIS A 88 -14.23 1.01 -14.34
CA HIS A 88 -15.05 1.84 -13.47
C HIS A 88 -14.19 2.57 -12.43
N ARG A 89 -14.39 3.91 -12.36
CA ARG A 89 -13.61 4.77 -11.46
C ARG A 89 -13.76 4.35 -10.00
N ASP A 90 -14.97 4.11 -9.54
CA ASP A 90 -15.21 3.75 -8.14
C ASP A 90 -14.53 2.44 -7.75
N ALA A 91 -14.58 1.45 -8.63
CA ALA A 91 -13.90 0.18 -8.39
C ALA A 91 -12.39 0.35 -8.29
N ALA A 92 -11.79 1.21 -9.11
CA ALA A 92 -10.36 1.47 -9.06
C ALA A 92 -9.96 2.12 -7.72
N PHE A 93 -10.72 3.11 -7.25
CA PHE A 93 -10.47 3.75 -5.96
C PHE A 93 -10.70 2.79 -4.79
N GLU A 94 -11.81 2.06 -4.81
CA GLU A 94 -12.16 1.14 -3.72
C GLU A 94 -11.12 0.03 -3.59
N ALA A 95 -10.68 -0.55 -4.71
CA ALA A 95 -9.68 -1.60 -4.69
C ALA A 95 -8.33 -1.11 -4.15
N ALA A 96 -7.89 0.07 -4.58
CA ALA A 96 -6.64 0.65 -4.11
C ALA A 96 -6.70 0.92 -2.60
N ARG A 97 -7.80 1.48 -2.12
CA ARG A 97 -8.02 1.73 -0.70
C ARG A 97 -8.05 0.45 0.12
N PHE A 98 -8.78 -0.55 -0.35
CA PHE A 98 -8.84 -1.87 0.26
C PHE A 98 -7.44 -2.47 0.43
N ILE A 99 -6.65 -2.46 -0.64
CA ILE A 99 -5.29 -3.00 -0.60
C ILE A 99 -4.47 -2.27 0.46
N MET A 100 -4.52 -0.94 0.49
CA MET A 100 -3.74 -0.17 1.47
C MET A 100 -4.19 -0.44 2.90
N ASP A 101 -5.48 -0.56 3.15
CA ASP A 101 -5.98 -0.86 4.50
C ASP A 101 -5.47 -2.21 5.00
N PHE A 102 -5.43 -3.22 4.14
CA PHE A 102 -4.92 -4.54 4.50
C PHE A 102 -3.39 -4.60 4.58
N LEU A 103 -2.68 -3.83 3.75
CA LEU A 103 -1.22 -3.75 3.84
C LEU A 103 -0.76 -3.19 5.18
N LYS A 104 -1.53 -2.30 5.76
CA LYS A 104 -1.20 -1.70 7.05
C LYS A 104 -1.49 -2.60 8.25
N THR A 105 -2.31 -3.61 8.09
CA THR A 105 -2.76 -4.46 9.21
C THR A 105 -2.36 -5.92 9.08
N ASP A 106 -2.56 -6.51 7.90
CA ASP A 106 -2.41 -7.96 7.71
C ASP A 106 -1.05 -8.35 7.12
N ALA A 107 -0.40 -7.47 6.39
CA ALA A 107 0.89 -7.81 5.81
C ALA A 107 1.94 -7.92 6.91
N PRO A 108 2.74 -9.02 6.94
CA PRO A 108 3.69 -9.26 8.02
C PRO A 108 4.96 -8.43 7.84
N PHE A 109 4.85 -7.15 8.14
CA PHE A 109 5.96 -6.21 8.18
C PHE A 109 6.18 -5.71 9.60
N TRP A 110 7.44 -5.66 10.01
CA TRP A 110 7.84 -5.00 11.23
C TRP A 110 8.59 -3.72 10.87
N LYS A 111 8.30 -2.65 11.59
CA LYS A 111 8.86 -1.33 11.32
C LYS A 111 9.66 -0.84 12.50
N ALA A 112 10.88 -0.40 12.25
CA ALA A 112 11.71 0.29 13.23
C ALA A 112 12.02 1.68 12.69
N GLU A 113 11.82 2.71 13.52
CA GLU A 113 12.14 4.08 13.16
C GLU A 113 13.38 4.57 13.86
N GLU A 114 14.26 5.25 13.13
CA GLU A 114 15.44 5.89 13.68
C GLU A 114 15.09 7.36 13.98
N LYS A 115 15.21 7.75 15.26
CA LYS A 115 14.97 9.10 15.75
C LYS A 115 16.15 9.53 16.58
N ASP A 116 16.86 10.59 16.16
CA ASP A 116 18.00 11.14 16.90
C ASP A 116 19.03 10.07 17.28
N GLY A 117 19.31 9.14 16.36
CA GLY A 117 20.27 8.05 16.59
C GLY A 117 19.73 6.85 17.37
N GLU A 118 18.50 6.93 17.86
CA GLU A 118 17.86 5.82 18.55
C GLU A 118 16.91 5.08 17.61
N ILE A 119 16.84 3.76 17.78
CA ILE A 119 15.98 2.87 16.98
C ILE A 119 14.87 2.35 17.87
N ALA A 120 13.63 2.52 17.41
CA ALA A 120 12.45 2.03 18.13
C ALA A 120 11.49 1.33 17.18
N TRP A 121 10.97 0.19 17.61
CA TRP A 121 9.93 -0.52 16.87
C TRP A 121 8.62 0.25 16.95
N VAL A 122 7.88 0.25 15.84
CA VAL A 122 6.61 0.97 15.72
C VAL A 122 5.46 -0.03 15.81
N ASP A 123 4.54 0.22 16.75
CA ASP A 123 3.33 -0.58 16.88
C ASP A 123 2.29 -0.21 15.82
N ALA A 124 1.41 -1.17 15.51
CA ALA A 124 0.27 -0.93 14.65
C ALA A 124 -0.64 0.16 15.24
N ARG A 125 -1.18 1.02 14.37
CA ARG A 125 -2.08 2.09 14.80
C ARG A 125 -3.52 1.58 14.87
N GLU A 126 -4.21 1.95 15.91
CA GLU A 126 -5.64 1.64 16.08
C GLU A 126 -6.49 2.17 14.92
N SER A 127 -6.12 3.33 14.35
CA SER A 127 -6.81 3.87 13.19
C SER A 127 -6.72 2.97 11.97
N ASP A 128 -5.62 2.25 11.81
CA ASP A 128 -5.43 1.31 10.71
C ASP A 128 -6.33 0.07 10.89
N ASP A 129 -6.45 -0.42 12.10
CA ASP A 129 -7.36 -1.53 12.41
C ASP A 129 -8.82 -1.15 12.16
N ARG A 130 -9.22 0.08 12.53
CA ARG A 130 -10.57 0.58 12.26
C ARG A 130 -10.83 0.73 10.76
N ALA A 131 -9.83 1.18 10.00
CA ALA A 131 -9.97 1.28 8.55
C ALA A 131 -10.20 -0.08 7.91
N LYS A 132 -9.54 -1.12 8.42
CA LYS A 132 -9.73 -2.50 7.96
C LYS A 132 -11.18 -2.99 8.19
N LEU A 133 -11.81 -2.59 9.29
CA LEU A 133 -13.16 -3.04 9.64
C LEU A 133 -14.20 -2.67 8.58
N ARG A 134 -14.00 -1.60 7.83
CA ARG A 134 -14.95 -1.19 6.78
C ARG A 134 -15.15 -2.25 5.69
N TRP A 135 -14.21 -3.17 5.55
CA TRP A 135 -14.23 -4.18 4.50
C TRP A 135 -14.79 -5.52 4.95
N GLN A 136 -15.24 -5.63 6.20
CA GLN A 136 -15.87 -6.85 6.67
C GLN A 136 -17.19 -7.06 5.93
N LYS A 137 -17.40 -8.29 5.48
CA LYS A 137 -18.68 -8.68 4.91
C LYS A 137 -19.58 -9.17 6.04
N ASP A 138 -20.79 -8.69 6.02
CA ASP A 138 -21.83 -9.19 6.93
C ASP A 138 -22.21 -10.61 6.57
#